data_a9762868b7b949b0c26b5abe9c7cdc30
#
_entry.id   a9762868b7b949b0c26b5abe9c7cdc30
#
_cell.length_a   1.000
_cell.length_b   1.000
_cell.length_c   1.000
_cell.angle_alpha   90.00
_cell.angle_beta   90.00
_cell.angle_gamma   90.00
#
_symmetry.space_group_name_H-M   'P 1'
#
loop_
_entity.id
_entity.type
_entity.pdbx_description
1 polymer ?
#
loop_
_entity_poly.entity_id
_entity_poly.type
_entity_poly.pdbx_seq_one_letter_code
_entity_poly.pdbx_strand_id
1 'polypeptide(L)'
;MELTFLSVSENEAFARSTVAAFIAQLNPTMDEVTEIKTVVSEAVTNAIIHGYNHQADSEITIVCEIFANKEVELIITDQGTGIENIYEAKEPLYTSKPELERSGMGFSIMDSFMDSLEIYSTIDKGTTLIMRKQLTKTETACH
;
A
#
# COMPACT_ATOMS: atom_id res chain seq x y z
N MET A 1 -14.06 -3.23 2.26
CA MET A 1 -13.43 -4.57 2.14
C MET A 1 -12.27 -4.64 3.10
N GLU A 2 -12.15 -5.72 3.80
CA GLU A 2 -11.01 -5.97 4.69
C GLU A 2 -10.39 -7.32 4.34
N LEU A 3 -9.05 -7.35 4.25
CA LEU A 3 -8.32 -8.53 3.85
C LEU A 3 -7.14 -8.73 4.79
N THR A 4 -7.06 -9.89 5.42
CA THR A 4 -5.93 -10.25 6.28
C THR A 4 -5.28 -11.50 5.74
N PHE A 5 -3.95 -11.49 5.63
CA PHE A 5 -3.22 -12.60 5.03
C PHE A 5 -1.83 -12.72 5.66
N LEU A 6 -1.23 -13.89 5.49
CA LEU A 6 0.11 -14.12 6.01
C LEU A 6 1.16 -13.37 5.21
N SER A 7 2.22 -12.95 5.89
CA SER A 7 3.30 -12.13 5.33
C SER A 7 4.29 -12.94 4.50
N VAL A 8 3.77 -13.63 3.49
CA VAL A 8 4.59 -14.38 2.55
C VAL A 8 4.55 -13.68 1.19
N SER A 9 5.65 -13.77 0.45
CA SER A 9 5.80 -13.06 -0.83
C SER A 9 4.71 -13.41 -1.84
N GLU A 10 4.23 -14.64 -1.83
CA GLU A 10 3.16 -15.08 -2.72
C GLU A 10 1.88 -14.30 -2.52
N ASN A 11 1.64 -13.79 -1.32
CA ASN A 11 0.41 -13.07 -1.02
C ASN A 11 0.43 -11.63 -1.50
N GLU A 12 1.57 -11.11 -1.93
CA GLU A 12 1.64 -9.77 -2.51
C GLU A 12 0.79 -9.70 -3.79
N ALA A 13 0.96 -10.67 -4.68
CA ALA A 13 0.18 -10.70 -5.92
C ALA A 13 -1.31 -10.87 -5.64
N PHE A 14 -1.65 -11.71 -4.67
CA PHE A 14 -3.04 -11.90 -4.27
C PHE A 14 -3.65 -10.60 -3.74
N ALA A 15 -2.91 -9.90 -2.90
CA ALA A 15 -3.39 -8.66 -2.29
C ALA A 15 -3.66 -7.59 -3.34
N ARG A 16 -2.71 -7.33 -4.25
CA ARG A 16 -2.90 -6.30 -5.26
C ARG A 16 -4.03 -6.65 -6.21
N SER A 17 -4.17 -7.92 -6.56
CA SER A 17 -5.25 -8.36 -7.45
C SER A 17 -6.61 -8.23 -6.77
N THR A 18 -6.68 -8.51 -5.48
CA THR A 18 -7.92 -8.40 -4.72
C THR A 18 -8.37 -6.95 -4.62
N VAL A 19 -7.44 -6.04 -4.33
CA VAL A 19 -7.77 -4.61 -4.27
C VAL A 19 -8.20 -4.12 -5.64
N ALA A 20 -7.48 -4.51 -6.70
CA ALA A 20 -7.85 -4.11 -8.06
C ALA A 20 -9.26 -4.59 -8.42
N ALA A 21 -9.59 -5.82 -8.06
CA ALA A 21 -10.92 -6.36 -8.31
C ALA A 21 -11.99 -5.58 -7.54
N PHE A 22 -11.71 -5.18 -6.30
CA PHE A 22 -12.65 -4.44 -5.50
C PHE A 22 -12.92 -3.05 -6.08
N ILE A 23 -11.88 -2.33 -6.49
CA ILE A 23 -12.06 -0.98 -7.03
C ILE A 23 -12.57 -0.98 -8.48
N ALA A 24 -12.59 -2.13 -9.14
CA ALA A 24 -13.08 -2.23 -10.52
C ALA A 24 -14.52 -1.73 -10.65
N GLN A 25 -15.31 -1.82 -9.58
CA GLN A 25 -16.68 -1.33 -9.59
C GLN A 25 -16.78 0.19 -9.80
N LEU A 26 -15.66 0.90 -9.65
CA LEU A 26 -15.62 2.35 -9.86
C LEU A 26 -15.23 2.73 -11.28
N ASN A 27 -15.03 1.76 -12.14
CA ASN A 27 -14.57 1.98 -13.53
C ASN A 27 -13.32 2.86 -13.60
N PRO A 28 -12.24 2.47 -12.90
CA PRO A 28 -11.00 3.25 -12.95
C PRO A 28 -10.35 3.18 -14.33
N THR A 29 -9.51 4.15 -14.63
CA THR A 29 -8.69 4.08 -15.84
C THR A 29 -7.63 3.00 -15.67
N MET A 30 -7.02 2.59 -16.78
CA MET A 30 -5.93 1.61 -16.73
C MET A 30 -4.77 2.13 -15.90
N ASP A 31 -4.45 3.40 -16.04
CA ASP A 31 -3.37 4.01 -15.25
C ASP A 31 -3.68 3.98 -13.76
N GLU A 32 -4.92 4.29 -13.40
CA GLU A 32 -5.34 4.27 -11.99
C GLU A 32 -5.25 2.87 -11.40
N VAL A 33 -5.67 1.86 -12.15
CA VAL A 33 -5.54 0.47 -11.69
C VAL A 33 -4.07 0.11 -11.47
N THR A 34 -3.21 0.47 -12.42
CA THR A 34 -1.79 0.17 -12.34
C THR A 34 -1.15 0.87 -11.15
N GLU A 35 -1.50 2.13 -10.93
CA GLU A 35 -0.97 2.90 -9.81
C GLU A 35 -1.38 2.30 -8.47
N ILE A 36 -2.64 1.95 -8.32
CA ILE A 36 -3.12 1.35 -7.07
C ILE A 36 -2.49 -0.02 -6.84
N LYS A 37 -2.37 -0.84 -7.87
CA LYS A 37 -1.69 -2.13 -7.75
C LYS A 37 -0.24 -1.97 -7.33
N THR A 38 0.45 -0.98 -7.89
CA THR A 38 1.83 -0.70 -7.54
C THR A 38 1.95 -0.27 -6.07
N VAL A 39 1.05 0.59 -5.63
CA VAL A 39 1.03 1.05 -4.24
C VAL A 39 0.82 -0.12 -3.28
N VAL A 40 -0.13 -1.00 -3.57
CA VAL A 40 -0.37 -2.18 -2.73
C VAL A 40 0.86 -3.08 -2.71
N SER A 41 1.46 -3.33 -3.87
CA SER A 41 2.68 -4.15 -3.95
C SER A 41 3.81 -3.58 -3.08
N GLU A 42 4.04 -2.29 -3.19
CA GLU A 42 5.11 -1.66 -2.42
C GLU A 42 4.83 -1.70 -0.93
N ALA A 43 3.59 -1.43 -0.52
CA ALA A 43 3.22 -1.45 0.88
C ALA A 43 3.33 -2.85 1.48
N VAL A 44 2.87 -3.87 0.77
CA VAL A 44 2.95 -5.26 1.25
C VAL A 44 4.40 -5.72 1.29
N THR A 45 5.18 -5.42 0.27
CA THR A 45 6.60 -5.77 0.23
C THR A 45 7.34 -5.13 1.40
N ASN A 46 7.07 -3.85 1.67
CA ASN A 46 7.69 -3.18 2.81
C ASN A 46 7.31 -3.83 4.13
N ALA A 47 6.07 -4.24 4.30
CA ALA A 47 5.64 -4.92 5.51
C ALA A 47 6.37 -6.26 5.68
N ILE A 48 6.51 -7.01 4.60
CA ILE A 48 7.20 -8.31 4.65
C ILE A 48 8.68 -8.13 4.99
N ILE A 49 9.36 -7.22 4.29
CA ILE A 49 10.81 -7.06 4.42
C ILE A 49 11.17 -6.28 5.69
N HIS A 50 10.60 -5.10 5.85
CA HIS A 50 11.00 -4.17 6.91
C HIS A 50 10.18 -4.30 8.17
N GLY A 51 8.91 -4.65 8.03
CA GLY A 51 8.05 -4.85 9.20
C GLY A 51 8.32 -6.18 9.88
N TYR A 52 8.29 -7.25 9.12
CA TYR A 52 8.36 -8.60 9.66
C TYR A 52 9.66 -9.34 9.39
N ASN A 53 10.61 -8.71 8.70
CA ASN A 53 11.91 -9.32 8.47
C ASN A 53 11.78 -10.74 7.87
N HIS A 54 10.86 -10.89 6.90
CA HIS A 54 10.58 -12.15 6.20
C HIS A 54 10.00 -13.26 7.08
N GLN A 55 9.39 -12.90 8.22
CA GLN A 55 8.70 -13.90 9.05
C GLN A 55 7.36 -14.23 8.42
N ALA A 56 7.21 -15.48 8.00
CA ALA A 56 6.06 -15.91 7.20
C ALA A 56 4.78 -16.15 8.02
N ASP A 57 4.87 -16.21 9.33
CA ASP A 57 3.75 -16.49 10.22
C ASP A 57 3.04 -15.24 10.73
N SER A 58 3.48 -14.08 10.29
CA SER A 58 2.88 -12.81 10.70
C SER A 58 1.77 -12.41 9.72
N GLU A 59 0.95 -11.46 10.12
CA GLU A 59 -0.22 -11.06 9.33
C GLU A 59 -0.16 -9.61 8.90
N ILE A 60 -0.67 -9.37 7.69
CA ILE A 60 -0.83 -8.02 7.14
C ILE A 60 -2.32 -7.84 6.87
N THR A 61 -2.85 -6.67 7.25
CA THR A 61 -4.25 -6.34 7.02
C THR A 61 -4.36 -5.16 6.09
N ILE A 62 -5.22 -5.29 5.08
CA ILE A 62 -5.55 -4.20 4.16
C ILE A 62 -7.04 -3.92 4.30
N VAL A 63 -7.37 -2.65 4.58
CA VAL A 63 -8.75 -2.18 4.52
C VAL A 63 -8.85 -1.26 3.33
N CYS A 64 -9.76 -1.56 2.41
CA CYS A 64 -9.99 -0.72 1.24
C CYS A 64 -11.44 -0.26 1.28
N GLU A 65 -11.64 1.05 1.33
CA GLU A 65 -12.96 1.64 1.37
C GLU A 65 -13.17 2.56 0.18
N ILE A 66 -14.40 2.58 -0.29
CA ILE A 66 -14.82 3.43 -1.40
C ILE A 66 -15.79 4.46 -0.84
N PHE A 67 -15.47 5.73 -1.07
CA PHE A 67 -16.31 6.82 -0.63
C PHE A 67 -17.03 7.47 -1.82
N ALA A 68 -17.89 8.43 -1.51
CA ALA A 68 -18.59 9.18 -2.54
C ALA A 68 -17.60 9.82 -3.51
N ASN A 69 -18.03 10.05 -4.74
CA ASN A 69 -17.21 10.69 -5.78
C ASN A 69 -16.00 9.87 -6.21
N LYS A 70 -16.04 8.54 -6.01
CA LYS A 70 -14.95 7.65 -6.42
C LYS A 70 -13.64 7.88 -5.67
N GLU A 71 -13.72 8.26 -4.41
CA GLU A 71 -12.52 8.31 -3.59
C GLU A 71 -12.25 6.94 -2.99
N VAL A 72 -11.00 6.52 -3.05
CA VAL A 72 -10.55 5.23 -2.51
C VAL A 72 -9.60 5.49 -1.35
N GLU A 73 -9.82 4.78 -0.23
CA GLU A 73 -8.90 4.82 0.89
C GLU A 73 -8.33 3.43 1.12
N LEU A 74 -7.01 3.38 1.26
CA LEU A 74 -6.29 2.15 1.60
C LEU A 74 -5.65 2.32 2.96
N ILE A 75 -5.90 1.38 3.86
CA ILE A 75 -5.25 1.34 5.16
C ILE A 75 -4.51 0.01 5.24
N ILE A 76 -3.20 0.04 5.32
CA ILE A 76 -2.38 -1.17 5.34
C ILE A 76 -1.61 -1.20 6.64
N THR A 77 -1.82 -2.26 7.41
CA THR A 77 -1.29 -2.38 8.75
C THR A 77 -0.45 -3.63 8.90
N ASP A 78 0.73 -3.48 9.48
CA ASP A 78 1.52 -4.60 9.98
C ASP A 78 1.84 -4.34 11.46
N GLN A 79 2.17 -5.41 12.17
CA GLN A 79 2.53 -5.31 13.60
C GLN A 79 4.00 -5.69 13.79
N GLY A 80 4.84 -5.27 12.85
CA GLY A 80 6.26 -5.58 12.85
C GLY A 80 7.09 -4.62 13.69
N THR A 81 8.30 -4.35 13.23
CA THR A 81 9.27 -3.59 14.01
C THR A 81 9.02 -2.09 14.04
N GLY A 82 8.23 -1.58 13.11
CA GLY A 82 8.01 -0.15 12.99
C GLY A 82 9.13 0.56 12.24
N ILE A 83 8.95 1.86 12.04
CA ILE A 83 9.89 2.71 11.34
C ILE A 83 10.44 3.73 12.32
N GLU A 84 11.77 3.76 12.46
CA GLU A 84 12.41 4.64 13.43
C GLU A 84 12.34 6.11 13.03
N ASN A 85 12.51 6.40 11.73
CA ASN A 85 12.45 7.77 11.23
C ASN A 85 11.55 7.84 10.00
N ILE A 86 10.31 8.27 10.21
CA ILE A 86 9.31 8.34 9.16
C ILE A 86 9.70 9.32 8.06
N TYR A 87 10.31 10.44 8.41
CA TYR A 87 10.67 11.45 7.41
C TYR A 87 11.76 10.93 6.47
N GLU A 88 12.74 10.24 7.01
CA GLU A 88 13.77 9.61 6.17
C GLU A 88 13.17 8.52 5.29
N ALA A 89 12.21 7.78 5.81
CA ALA A 89 11.59 6.68 5.08
C ALA A 89 10.87 7.14 3.82
N LYS A 90 10.44 8.40 3.76
CA LYS A 90 9.77 8.95 2.58
C LYS A 90 10.74 9.39 1.50
N GLU A 91 12.00 9.56 1.81
CA GLU A 91 12.97 10.02 0.81
C GLU A 91 13.40 8.87 -0.09
N PRO A 92 13.64 9.15 -1.38
CA PRO A 92 14.15 8.11 -2.26
C PRO A 92 15.44 7.53 -1.71
N LEU A 93 15.64 6.25 -1.93
CA LEU A 93 16.82 5.50 -1.53
C LEU A 93 16.87 5.16 -0.03
N TYR A 94 15.92 5.64 0.77
CA TYR A 94 15.87 5.20 2.16
C TYR A 94 15.48 3.73 2.24
N THR A 95 16.17 2.98 3.09
CA THR A 95 15.77 1.62 3.44
C THR A 95 16.47 1.22 4.73
N SER A 96 15.74 0.47 5.57
CA SER A 96 16.33 -0.11 6.78
C SER A 96 17.16 -1.35 6.47
N LYS A 97 16.99 -1.92 5.28
CA LYS A 97 17.71 -3.11 4.83
C LYS A 97 18.13 -2.92 3.37
N PRO A 98 19.17 -2.12 3.14
CA PRO A 98 19.56 -1.74 1.77
C PRO A 98 19.78 -2.92 0.83
N GLU A 99 20.29 -4.01 1.33
CA GLU A 99 20.60 -5.19 0.52
C GLU A 99 19.35 -5.96 0.09
N LEU A 100 18.20 -5.72 0.75
CA LEU A 100 16.95 -6.39 0.44
C LEU A 100 15.96 -5.50 -0.30
N GLU A 101 16.05 -4.20 -0.07
CA GLU A 101 15.15 -3.23 -0.69
C GLU A 101 15.69 -2.86 -2.05
N ARG A 102 14.94 -3.23 -3.07
CA ARG A 102 15.38 -3.07 -4.43
C ARG A 102 15.63 -1.63 -4.84
N SER A 103 14.70 -0.75 -4.54
CA SER A 103 14.75 0.63 -4.99
C SER A 103 15.02 1.62 -3.88
N GLY A 104 14.63 1.29 -2.67
CA GLY A 104 14.63 2.23 -1.57
C GLY A 104 13.64 3.35 -1.77
N MET A 105 12.69 3.19 -2.68
CA MET A 105 11.78 4.25 -3.10
C MET A 105 10.30 3.93 -2.87
N GLY A 106 10.00 2.88 -2.11
CA GLY A 106 8.63 2.43 -1.95
C GLY A 106 7.68 3.51 -1.43
N PHE A 107 8.08 4.23 -0.39
CA PHE A 107 7.23 5.30 0.15
C PHE A 107 7.14 6.48 -0.80
N SER A 108 8.18 6.77 -1.55
CA SER A 108 8.17 7.83 -2.54
C SER A 108 7.20 7.52 -3.67
N ILE A 109 7.16 6.26 -4.11
CA ILE A 109 6.22 5.82 -5.13
C ILE A 109 4.79 5.92 -4.62
N MET A 110 4.54 5.48 -3.38
CA MET A 110 3.21 5.59 -2.79
C MET A 110 2.75 7.04 -2.71
N ASP A 111 3.65 7.92 -2.28
CA ASP A 111 3.35 9.34 -2.16
C ASP A 111 3.07 9.96 -3.52
N SER A 112 3.78 9.51 -4.56
CA SER A 112 3.58 9.99 -5.93
C SER A 112 2.25 9.58 -6.53
N PHE A 113 1.83 8.35 -6.28
CA PHE A 113 0.64 7.79 -6.93
C PHE A 113 -0.64 8.05 -6.16
N MET A 114 -0.55 8.34 -4.86
CA MET A 114 -1.72 8.63 -4.06
C MET A 114 -1.84 10.12 -3.80
N ASP A 115 -3.04 10.59 -3.55
CA ASP A 115 -3.26 12.01 -3.24
C ASP A 115 -2.79 12.36 -1.85
N SER A 116 -2.83 11.40 -0.92
CA SER A 116 -2.30 11.59 0.42
C SER A 116 -1.71 10.29 0.95
N LEU A 117 -0.72 10.44 1.81
CA LEU A 117 -0.07 9.33 2.48
C LEU A 117 0.23 9.75 3.91
N GLU A 118 -0.35 9.03 4.87
CA GLU A 118 -0.05 9.21 6.28
C GLU A 118 0.59 7.94 6.80
N ILE A 119 1.65 8.08 7.57
CA ILE A 119 2.39 6.95 8.11
C ILE A 119 2.39 7.07 9.63
N TYR A 120 1.83 6.06 10.29
CA TYR A 120 1.84 5.96 11.75
C TYR A 120 2.66 4.74 12.11
N SER A 121 3.73 4.94 12.84
CA SER A 121 4.63 3.86 13.19
C SER A 121 5.15 4.03 14.60
N THR A 122 5.22 2.92 15.32
CA THR A 122 5.80 2.87 16.66
C THR A 122 6.78 1.72 16.70
N ILE A 123 7.99 1.96 17.20
CA ILE A 123 9.02 0.94 17.31
C ILE A 123 8.45 -0.28 18.05
N ASP A 124 8.65 -1.45 17.49
CA ASP A 124 8.21 -2.74 18.00
C ASP A 124 6.69 -2.93 18.08
N LYS A 125 5.91 -2.02 17.49
CA LYS A 125 4.44 -2.14 17.45
C LYS A 125 3.88 -2.13 16.05
N GLY A 126 4.72 -1.86 15.06
CA GLY A 126 4.32 -1.95 13.66
C GLY A 126 4.03 -0.62 13.00
N THR A 127 3.44 -0.70 11.82
CA THR A 127 3.23 0.46 10.96
C THR A 127 1.83 0.40 10.37
N THR A 128 1.18 1.56 10.30
CA THR A 128 -0.10 1.73 9.61
C THR A 128 0.08 2.81 8.55
N LEU A 129 -0.25 2.47 7.31
CA LEU A 129 -0.23 3.41 6.20
C LEU A 129 -1.67 3.74 5.84
N ILE A 130 -2.00 5.03 5.78
CA ILE A 130 -3.32 5.48 5.35
C ILE A 130 -3.15 6.30 4.08
N MET A 131 -3.74 5.84 2.99
CA MET A 131 -3.55 6.45 1.69
C MET A 131 -4.90 6.70 1.04
N ARG A 132 -5.03 7.82 0.37
CA ARG A 132 -6.25 8.16 -0.35
C ARG A 132 -5.94 8.56 -1.77
N LYS A 133 -6.86 8.22 -2.66
CA LYS A 133 -6.77 8.57 -4.08
C LYS A 133 -8.14 8.87 -4.62
N GLN A 134 -8.26 10.02 -5.27
CA GLN A 134 -9.47 10.40 -5.98
C GLN A 134 -9.37 9.84 -7.40
N LEU A 135 -10.28 8.95 -7.75
CA LEU A 135 -10.30 8.43 -9.11
C LEU A 135 -11.01 9.40 -10.02
N THR A 136 -10.63 9.36 -11.30
CA THR A 136 -11.21 10.23 -12.29
C THR A 136 -12.65 9.84 -12.56
N LYS A 137 -13.54 10.83 -12.59
CA LYS A 137 -14.93 10.58 -12.98
C LYS A 137 -14.96 10.35 -14.48
N THR A 138 -15.37 9.14 -14.86
CA THR A 138 -15.48 8.84 -16.28
C THR A 138 -16.71 9.52 -16.85
N GLU A 139 -16.54 10.14 -18.00
CA GLU A 139 -17.61 10.81 -18.71
C GLU A 139 -18.40 9.80 -19.55
N THR A 140 -18.83 8.75 -18.88
CA THR A 140 -19.50 7.68 -19.62
C THR A 140 -20.81 8.10 -20.22
N ALA A 141 -21.45 9.06 -19.57
CA ALA A 141 -22.73 9.55 -20.06
C ALA A 141 -22.62 10.17 -21.45
N CYS A 142 -21.43 10.53 -21.81
CA CYS A 142 -21.19 11.18 -23.10
C CYS A 142 -21.11 10.22 -24.24
N HIS A 143 -21.35 9.03 -23.98
CA HIS A 143 -20.95 8.02 -24.96
C HIS A 143 -22.07 7.20 -25.45
#